data_26cb60421b4394e2d3861fc02f584f95
#
_entry.id   26cb60421b4394e2d3861fc02f584f95
#
_cell.length_a   1.000
_cell.length_b   1.000
_cell.length_c   1.000
_cell.angle_alpha   90.00
_cell.angle_beta   90.00
_cell.angle_gamma   90.00
#
_symmetry.space_group_name_H-M   'P 1'
#
loop_
_entity.id
_entity.type
_entity.pdbx_description
1 polymer ?
#
loop_
_entity_poly.entity_id
_entity_poly.type
_entity_poly.pdbx_seq_one_letter_code
_entity_poly.pdbx_strand_id
1 'polypeptide(L)'
;MTDGIYILANDVVFDHLVALLNSLEVNGAKNIPVCIIPYDNRLKKVQVEIATRPHVTLFENSDSIIFWEDFATQVWKTHAKAQKVWQSKGLKPVQFLEMHRKLCCFDGPFDKFIYFDADTLLMGSLDYIYQKLDDFDWVANDFQYKSDLNYIFDLSSPKLPQILNIDELQSHTFCAGWFASKAGVLNRNNCSQLIDKLTSGEAEIMSLRGADQSLLNYLVARSKISFYNFAYGQPEQVTGNHWSSQFDVIDDVLYDKGRRLTYLHYMSISAAKINQLCAGEDVEIPYRDVFLHYRYLNSPETQPKLANPNLLVRLQRNLKSWGIQKVNNIQFKLRNFWDK
;
A
#
# COMPACT_ATOMS: atom_id res chain seq x y z
N MET A 1 17.89 -5.90 -18.37
CA MET A 1 16.64 -5.57 -17.66
C MET A 1 17.00 -4.79 -16.42
N THR A 2 16.32 -3.69 -16.15
CA THR A 2 16.54 -2.85 -14.98
C THR A 2 15.42 -3.09 -13.98
N ASP A 3 15.78 -3.60 -12.81
CA ASP A 3 14.87 -3.74 -11.67
C ASP A 3 14.82 -2.42 -10.91
N GLY A 4 13.63 -2.03 -10.39
CA GLY A 4 13.50 -0.78 -9.66
C GLY A 4 12.31 -0.73 -8.72
N ILE A 5 12.24 0.33 -7.93
CA ILE A 5 11.17 0.57 -6.96
C ILE A 5 10.50 1.90 -7.28
N TYR A 6 9.17 1.94 -7.21
CA TYR A 6 8.40 3.18 -7.25
C TYR A 6 7.73 3.47 -5.92
N ILE A 7 7.70 4.75 -5.54
CA ILE A 7 7.02 5.23 -4.33
C ILE A 7 6.21 6.47 -4.69
N LEU A 8 4.94 6.53 -4.32
CA LEU A 8 4.11 7.72 -4.47
C LEU A 8 4.21 8.57 -3.19
N ALA A 9 4.73 9.82 -3.30
CA ALA A 9 4.97 10.64 -2.12
C ALA A 9 4.87 12.15 -2.40
N ASN A 10 4.74 12.92 -1.32
CA ASN A 10 4.88 14.37 -1.24
C ASN A 10 5.38 14.77 0.16
N ASP A 11 5.49 16.07 0.41
CA ASP A 11 5.97 16.60 1.71
C ASP A 11 5.03 16.30 2.89
N VAL A 12 3.77 15.91 2.64
CA VAL A 12 2.82 15.56 3.71
C VAL A 12 3.17 14.21 4.34
N VAL A 13 3.65 13.28 3.53
CA VAL A 13 4.07 11.93 3.95
C VAL A 13 5.59 11.81 4.05
N PHE A 14 6.29 12.93 4.22
CA PHE A 14 7.76 12.97 4.23
C PHE A 14 8.39 12.03 5.27
N ASP A 15 7.85 12.01 6.49
CA ASP A 15 8.39 11.16 7.55
C ASP A 15 8.20 9.66 7.27
N HIS A 16 7.09 9.28 6.64
CA HIS A 16 6.89 7.91 6.13
C HIS A 16 7.92 7.59 5.02
N LEU A 17 8.07 8.51 4.04
CA LEU A 17 9.00 8.32 2.94
C LEU A 17 10.43 8.08 3.43
N VAL A 18 10.92 8.90 4.38
CA VAL A 18 12.27 8.73 4.93
C VAL A 18 12.42 7.40 5.65
N ALA A 19 11.41 7.00 6.45
CA ALA A 19 11.42 5.71 7.13
C ALA A 19 11.45 4.55 6.13
N LEU A 20 10.64 4.60 5.07
CA LEU A 20 10.64 3.60 3.99
C LEU A 20 12.00 3.54 3.29
N LEU A 21 12.56 4.68 2.85
CA LEU A 21 13.85 4.73 2.16
C LEU A 21 14.97 4.13 3.03
N ASN A 22 15.02 4.48 4.31
CA ASN A 22 15.99 3.91 5.25
C ASN A 22 15.79 2.39 5.42
N SER A 23 14.54 1.93 5.50
CA SER A 23 14.25 0.49 5.59
C SER A 23 14.66 -0.27 4.33
N LEU A 24 14.51 0.32 3.15
CA LEU A 24 14.98 -0.24 1.87
C LEU A 24 16.50 -0.42 1.88
N GLU A 25 17.25 0.59 2.34
CA GLU A 25 18.71 0.55 2.37
C GLU A 25 19.27 -0.59 3.24
N VAL A 26 18.64 -0.88 4.39
CA VAL A 26 19.19 -1.86 5.35
C VAL A 26 18.58 -3.26 5.23
N ASN A 27 17.42 -3.39 4.59
CA ASN A 27 16.71 -4.66 4.50
C ASN A 27 16.77 -5.34 3.11
N GLY A 28 17.82 -5.06 2.32
CA GLY A 28 18.13 -5.83 1.11
C GLY A 28 17.86 -5.12 -0.21
N ALA A 29 17.46 -3.84 -0.19
CA ALA A 29 17.19 -3.08 -1.43
C ALA A 29 18.18 -1.93 -1.67
N LYS A 30 19.33 -1.90 -0.99
CA LYS A 30 20.30 -0.78 -1.03
C LYS A 30 20.75 -0.37 -2.43
N ASN A 31 20.89 -1.34 -3.33
CA ASN A 31 21.40 -1.09 -4.69
C ASN A 31 20.28 -1.04 -5.74
N ILE A 32 19.02 -1.17 -5.32
CA ILE A 32 17.88 -1.10 -6.23
C ILE A 32 17.51 0.38 -6.42
N PRO A 33 17.48 0.88 -7.67
CA PRO A 33 17.10 2.27 -7.93
C PRO A 33 15.67 2.53 -7.54
N VAL A 34 15.42 3.70 -6.93
CA VAL A 34 14.10 4.15 -6.49
C VAL A 34 13.68 5.38 -7.29
N CYS A 35 12.46 5.37 -7.80
CA CYS A 35 11.86 6.52 -8.47
C CYS A 35 10.62 6.99 -7.69
N ILE A 36 10.66 8.21 -7.19
CA ILE A 36 9.55 8.80 -6.44
C ILE A 36 8.59 9.49 -7.41
N ILE A 37 7.35 9.02 -7.46
CA ILE A 37 6.27 9.64 -8.22
C ILE A 37 5.67 10.76 -7.35
N PRO A 38 5.59 12.02 -7.86
CA PRO A 38 5.03 13.12 -7.09
C PRO A 38 3.52 12.94 -6.90
N TYR A 39 3.06 12.85 -5.64
CA TYR A 39 1.63 12.87 -5.33
C TYR A 39 0.99 14.22 -5.70
N ASP A 40 1.68 15.32 -5.45
CA ASP A 40 1.32 16.69 -5.84
C ASP A 40 2.58 17.59 -5.91
N ASN A 41 2.39 18.89 -6.01
CA ASN A 41 3.49 19.85 -6.18
C ASN A 41 4.21 20.22 -4.86
N ARG A 42 3.84 19.64 -3.72
CA ARG A 42 4.50 19.85 -2.43
C ARG A 42 5.69 18.90 -2.30
N LEU A 43 6.86 19.30 -2.81
CA LEU A 43 8.02 18.43 -2.96
C LEU A 43 9.32 19.00 -2.39
N LYS A 44 9.28 20.10 -1.64
CA LYS A 44 10.50 20.78 -1.16
C LYS A 44 11.35 19.86 -0.26
N LYS A 45 10.72 19.19 0.72
CA LYS A 45 11.42 18.26 1.62
C LYS A 45 11.86 17.00 0.86
N VAL A 46 10.98 16.46 0.01
CA VAL A 46 11.27 15.29 -0.83
C VAL A 46 12.49 15.54 -1.73
N GLN A 47 12.57 16.70 -2.39
CA GLN A 47 13.71 17.05 -3.26
C GLN A 47 15.02 17.16 -2.47
N VAL A 48 15.00 17.74 -1.26
CA VAL A 48 16.18 17.81 -0.39
C VAL A 48 16.63 16.41 0.00
N GLU A 49 15.71 15.53 0.36
CA GLU A 49 16.02 14.13 0.72
C GLU A 49 16.61 13.35 -0.45
N ILE A 50 16.01 13.47 -1.64
CA ILE A 50 16.49 12.82 -2.87
C ILE A 50 17.93 13.24 -3.17
N ALA A 51 18.27 14.52 -3.02
CA ALA A 51 19.61 15.04 -3.30
C ALA A 51 20.70 14.40 -2.42
N THR A 52 20.35 13.79 -1.29
CA THR A 52 21.29 13.08 -0.41
C THR A 52 21.43 11.59 -0.76
N ARG A 53 20.60 11.06 -1.69
CA ARG A 53 20.50 9.62 -1.98
C ARG A 53 20.78 9.33 -3.46
N PRO A 54 21.97 8.84 -3.82
CA PRO A 54 22.36 8.71 -5.23
C PRO A 54 21.52 7.73 -6.04
N HIS A 55 20.79 6.81 -5.39
CA HIS A 55 19.95 5.82 -6.07
C HIS A 55 18.47 6.20 -6.09
N VAL A 56 18.10 7.40 -5.60
CA VAL A 56 16.73 7.89 -5.55
C VAL A 56 16.56 9.05 -6.52
N THR A 57 15.56 8.96 -7.37
CA THR A 57 15.24 9.97 -8.38
C THR A 57 13.78 10.41 -8.27
N LEU A 58 13.46 11.56 -8.84
CA LEU A 58 12.08 12.02 -8.99
C LEU A 58 11.57 11.63 -10.38
N PHE A 59 10.33 11.21 -10.46
CA PHE A 59 9.64 10.97 -11.72
C PHE A 59 9.25 12.33 -12.35
N GLU A 60 9.83 12.64 -13.51
CA GLU A 60 9.70 13.95 -14.14
C GLU A 60 8.83 13.95 -15.42
N ASN A 61 8.30 12.78 -15.83
CA ASN A 61 7.47 12.66 -17.03
C ASN A 61 6.07 13.22 -16.80
N SER A 62 5.90 14.53 -17.03
CA SER A 62 4.63 15.24 -16.88
C SER A 62 3.53 14.72 -17.81
N ASP A 63 3.90 14.28 -19.03
CA ASP A 63 2.93 13.74 -19.99
C ASP A 63 2.32 12.42 -19.49
N SER A 64 3.10 11.62 -18.78
CA SER A 64 2.61 10.41 -18.12
C SER A 64 1.64 10.75 -16.99
N ILE A 65 1.97 11.73 -16.15
CA ILE A 65 1.10 12.16 -15.06
C ILE A 65 -0.24 12.63 -15.60
N ILE A 66 -0.23 13.52 -16.59
CA ILE A 66 -1.45 14.05 -17.21
C ILE A 66 -2.26 12.93 -17.83
N PHE A 67 -1.62 12.03 -18.58
CA PHE A 67 -2.29 10.91 -19.23
C PHE A 67 -3.03 10.01 -18.22
N TRP A 68 -2.37 9.60 -17.14
CA TRP A 68 -2.97 8.68 -16.18
C TRP A 68 -4.04 9.34 -15.30
N GLU A 69 -3.92 10.63 -15.00
CA GLU A 69 -4.99 11.39 -14.34
C GLU A 69 -6.21 11.57 -15.25
N ASP A 70 -6.00 11.87 -16.53
CA ASP A 70 -7.08 11.96 -17.50
C ASP A 70 -7.76 10.60 -17.72
N PHE A 71 -6.98 9.53 -17.83
CA PHE A 71 -7.51 8.17 -17.91
C PHE A 71 -8.38 7.83 -16.69
N ALA A 72 -7.88 8.02 -15.48
CA ALA A 72 -8.64 7.79 -14.25
C ALA A 72 -9.93 8.63 -14.22
N THR A 73 -9.84 9.88 -14.66
CA THR A 73 -11.01 10.78 -14.76
C THR A 73 -12.05 10.24 -15.73
N GLN A 74 -11.64 9.78 -16.90
CA GLN A 74 -12.53 9.17 -17.88
C GLN A 74 -13.18 7.90 -17.32
N VAL A 75 -12.40 7.02 -16.72
CA VAL A 75 -12.89 5.78 -16.07
C VAL A 75 -13.99 6.11 -15.05
N TRP A 76 -13.72 6.98 -14.09
CA TRP A 76 -14.71 7.26 -13.04
C TRP A 76 -15.95 8.01 -13.54
N LYS A 77 -15.87 8.75 -14.65
CA LYS A 77 -17.04 9.33 -15.33
C LYS A 77 -17.99 8.27 -15.86
N THR A 78 -17.52 7.09 -16.22
CA THR A 78 -18.39 5.98 -16.69
C THR A 78 -19.21 5.35 -15.56
N HIS A 79 -18.83 5.56 -14.29
CA HIS A 79 -19.48 4.92 -13.16
C HIS A 79 -20.67 5.76 -12.62
N ALA A 80 -21.85 5.63 -13.25
CA ALA A 80 -23.03 6.44 -12.97
C ALA A 80 -23.43 6.47 -11.47
N LYS A 81 -23.36 5.33 -10.77
CA LYS A 81 -23.66 5.23 -9.32
C LYS A 81 -22.66 6.04 -8.49
N ALA A 82 -21.37 5.97 -8.81
CA ALA A 82 -20.33 6.75 -8.13
C ALA A 82 -20.58 8.25 -8.31
N GLN A 83 -20.80 8.70 -9.54
CA GLN A 83 -21.06 10.10 -9.85
C GLN A 83 -22.25 10.65 -9.08
N LYS A 84 -23.37 9.91 -9.04
CA LYS A 84 -24.54 10.31 -8.25
C LYS A 84 -24.25 10.44 -6.76
N VAL A 85 -23.56 9.43 -6.18
CA VAL A 85 -23.24 9.42 -4.74
C VAL A 85 -22.28 10.56 -4.39
N TRP A 86 -21.25 10.77 -5.19
CA TRP A 86 -20.26 11.83 -4.92
C TRP A 86 -20.88 13.22 -5.10
N GLN A 87 -21.66 13.43 -6.16
CA GLN A 87 -22.37 14.69 -6.38
C GLN A 87 -23.35 15.01 -5.24
N SER A 88 -24.12 14.04 -4.77
CA SER A 88 -25.08 14.25 -3.67
C SER A 88 -24.38 14.62 -2.34
N LYS A 89 -23.11 14.26 -2.20
CA LYS A 89 -22.25 14.59 -1.04
C LYS A 89 -21.38 15.83 -1.25
N GLY A 90 -21.52 16.53 -2.38
CA GLY A 90 -20.66 17.68 -2.73
C GLY A 90 -19.18 17.33 -2.94
N LEU A 91 -18.89 16.06 -3.29
CA LEU A 91 -17.53 15.58 -3.50
C LEU A 91 -17.09 15.79 -4.97
N LYS A 92 -15.77 15.73 -5.20
CA LYS A 92 -15.19 15.82 -6.54
C LYS A 92 -15.67 14.66 -7.44
N PRO A 93 -15.67 14.81 -8.78
CA PRO A 93 -16.02 13.75 -9.72
C PRO A 93 -15.09 12.53 -9.67
N VAL A 94 -13.88 12.70 -9.19
CA VAL A 94 -12.92 11.63 -8.89
C VAL A 94 -12.40 11.83 -7.48
N GLN A 95 -12.45 10.80 -6.68
CA GLN A 95 -11.91 10.83 -5.33
C GLN A 95 -10.43 10.47 -5.38
N PHE A 96 -9.59 11.23 -4.64
CA PHE A 96 -8.17 10.97 -4.53
C PHE A 96 -7.47 10.79 -5.89
N LEU A 97 -7.72 11.72 -6.84
CA LEU A 97 -7.22 11.62 -8.22
C LEU A 97 -5.71 11.38 -8.25
N GLU A 98 -4.97 12.07 -7.39
CA GLU A 98 -3.52 12.01 -7.28
C GLU A 98 -3.00 10.61 -6.88
N MET A 99 -3.81 9.78 -6.21
CA MET A 99 -3.43 8.38 -5.91
C MET A 99 -3.32 7.52 -7.18
N HIS A 100 -4.01 7.90 -8.27
CA HIS A 100 -3.92 7.19 -9.55
C HIS A 100 -2.59 7.43 -10.27
N ARG A 101 -1.78 8.41 -9.84
CA ARG A 101 -0.43 8.62 -10.36
C ARG A 101 0.49 7.42 -10.17
N LYS A 102 0.17 6.47 -9.29
CA LYS A 102 0.88 5.18 -9.23
C LYS A 102 0.90 4.43 -10.58
N LEU A 103 -0.05 4.69 -11.47
CA LEU A 103 -0.05 4.13 -12.83
C LEU A 103 1.11 4.66 -13.68
N CYS A 104 1.77 5.76 -13.30
CA CYS A 104 2.98 6.24 -13.97
C CYS A 104 4.16 5.24 -13.88
N CYS A 105 4.08 4.24 -12.99
CA CYS A 105 5.05 3.13 -12.93
C CYS A 105 5.22 2.43 -14.29
N PHE A 106 4.16 2.39 -15.11
CA PHE A 106 4.17 1.71 -16.41
C PHE A 106 4.82 2.53 -17.54
N ASP A 107 5.09 3.82 -17.31
CA ASP A 107 5.76 4.72 -18.26
C ASP A 107 7.18 5.10 -17.79
N GLY A 108 7.66 4.49 -16.72
CA GLY A 108 8.98 4.81 -16.15
C GLY A 108 10.11 3.92 -16.66
N PRO A 109 11.34 4.07 -16.12
CA PRO A 109 12.55 3.49 -16.68
C PRO A 109 12.82 2.03 -16.32
N PHE A 110 12.01 1.37 -15.50
CA PHE A 110 12.29 0.03 -15.01
C PHE A 110 11.54 -1.03 -15.81
N ASP A 111 12.23 -2.13 -16.17
CA ASP A 111 11.63 -3.28 -16.87
C ASP A 111 10.78 -4.14 -15.93
N LYS A 112 11.25 -4.31 -14.69
CA LYS A 112 10.53 -4.92 -13.58
C LYS A 112 10.55 -3.96 -12.41
N PHE A 113 9.43 -3.84 -11.72
CA PHE A 113 9.37 -2.93 -10.58
C PHE A 113 8.51 -3.45 -9.44
N ILE A 114 8.77 -2.93 -8.25
CA ILE A 114 7.92 -3.05 -7.08
C ILE A 114 7.42 -1.66 -6.71
N TYR A 115 6.12 -1.51 -6.55
CA TYR A 115 5.48 -0.30 -6.06
C TYR A 115 5.24 -0.39 -4.54
N PHE A 116 5.54 0.69 -3.84
CA PHE A 116 5.23 0.88 -2.42
C PHE A 116 4.45 2.18 -2.21
N ASP A 117 3.36 2.15 -1.44
CA ASP A 117 2.86 3.37 -0.81
C ASP A 117 3.87 3.83 0.27
N ALA A 118 4.01 5.14 0.45
CA ALA A 118 5.02 5.70 1.37
C ALA A 118 4.83 5.26 2.84
N ASP A 119 3.62 4.84 3.23
CA ASP A 119 3.28 4.35 4.56
C ASP A 119 3.60 2.86 4.78
N THR A 120 4.66 2.38 4.12
CA THR A 120 5.18 1.02 4.29
C THR A 120 6.61 1.04 4.86
N LEU A 121 7.05 -0.08 5.44
CA LEU A 121 8.44 -0.32 5.81
C LEU A 121 8.88 -1.67 5.26
N LEU A 122 10.00 -1.71 4.53
CA LEU A 122 10.58 -2.98 4.12
C LEU A 122 11.21 -3.69 5.33
N MET A 123 10.96 -4.99 5.46
CA MET A 123 11.52 -5.81 6.55
C MET A 123 12.43 -6.93 6.04
N GLY A 124 12.29 -7.37 4.79
CA GLY A 124 13.05 -8.51 4.24
C GLY A 124 13.52 -8.27 2.80
N SER A 125 14.24 -9.25 2.21
CA SER A 125 14.71 -9.20 0.83
C SER A 125 13.55 -9.16 -0.18
N LEU A 126 13.79 -8.49 -1.31
CA LEU A 126 12.90 -8.42 -2.46
C LEU A 126 13.28 -9.39 -3.59
N ASP A 127 14.39 -10.11 -3.48
CA ASP A 127 14.96 -10.95 -4.56
C ASP A 127 13.95 -11.98 -5.07
N TYR A 128 13.25 -12.67 -4.15
CA TYR A 128 12.28 -13.69 -4.52
C TYR A 128 11.06 -13.13 -5.28
N ILE A 129 10.77 -11.82 -5.10
CA ILE A 129 9.69 -11.13 -5.80
C ILE A 129 10.11 -10.83 -7.23
N TYR A 130 11.31 -10.28 -7.44
CA TYR A 130 11.87 -10.08 -8.79
C TYR A 130 12.04 -11.40 -9.54
N GLN A 131 12.48 -12.48 -8.88
CA GLN A 131 12.54 -13.82 -9.47
C GLN A 131 11.16 -14.30 -9.91
N LYS A 132 10.12 -14.05 -9.10
CA LYS A 132 8.75 -14.44 -9.46
C LYS A 132 8.22 -13.66 -10.68
N LEU A 133 8.68 -12.44 -10.89
CA LEU A 133 8.40 -11.67 -12.11
C LEU A 133 9.08 -12.23 -13.37
N ASP A 134 9.98 -13.21 -13.28
CA ASP A 134 10.45 -13.92 -14.49
C ASP A 134 9.33 -14.75 -15.11
N ASP A 135 8.50 -15.37 -14.27
CA ASP A 135 7.43 -16.28 -14.67
C ASP A 135 6.07 -15.59 -14.85
N PHE A 136 5.82 -14.52 -14.06
CA PHE A 136 4.53 -13.82 -13.99
C PHE A 136 4.66 -12.36 -14.40
N ASP A 137 3.56 -11.77 -14.88
CA ASP A 137 3.52 -10.36 -15.26
C ASP A 137 3.19 -9.45 -14.07
N TRP A 138 2.44 -9.99 -13.09
CA TRP A 138 2.02 -9.31 -11.88
C TRP A 138 2.18 -10.21 -10.65
N VAL A 139 2.71 -9.64 -9.58
CA VAL A 139 2.92 -10.35 -8.31
C VAL A 139 2.32 -9.53 -7.17
N ALA A 140 1.56 -10.20 -6.30
CA ALA A 140 1.02 -9.64 -5.07
C ALA A 140 1.41 -10.47 -3.85
N ASN A 141 1.42 -9.84 -2.69
CA ASN A 141 1.69 -10.47 -1.39
C ASN A 141 0.66 -9.96 -0.38
N ASP A 142 -0.61 -10.28 -0.59
CA ASP A 142 -1.69 -9.67 0.15
C ASP A 142 -2.59 -10.68 0.85
N PHE A 143 -2.70 -10.52 2.17
CA PHE A 143 -3.60 -11.27 3.04
C PHE A 143 -4.89 -10.54 3.38
N GLN A 144 -4.92 -9.23 3.22
CA GLN A 144 -5.91 -8.36 3.82
C GLN A 144 -7.32 -8.63 3.31
N TYR A 145 -7.46 -9.00 2.04
CA TYR A 145 -8.74 -9.14 1.37
C TYR A 145 -9.21 -10.60 1.24
N LYS A 146 -8.64 -11.51 2.00
CA LYS A 146 -9.06 -12.93 1.97
C LYS A 146 -10.55 -13.16 2.22
N SER A 147 -11.18 -12.30 3.00
CA SER A 147 -12.58 -12.48 3.43
C SER A 147 -13.51 -11.32 3.06
N ASP A 148 -12.98 -10.12 2.75
CA ASP A 148 -13.80 -8.94 2.42
C ASP A 148 -13.24 -8.22 1.20
N LEU A 149 -13.91 -8.40 0.07
CA LEU A 149 -13.59 -7.77 -1.21
C LEU A 149 -14.43 -6.51 -1.50
N ASN A 150 -15.29 -6.06 -0.57
CA ASN A 150 -16.15 -4.89 -0.77
C ASN A 150 -15.38 -3.58 -0.94
N TYR A 151 -14.09 -3.55 -0.55
CA TYR A 151 -13.21 -2.43 -0.81
C TYR A 151 -12.78 -2.32 -2.27
N ILE A 152 -12.85 -3.43 -3.01
CA ILE A 152 -12.35 -3.56 -4.37
C ILE A 152 -13.51 -3.58 -5.35
N PHE A 153 -14.47 -4.47 -5.12
CA PHE A 153 -15.61 -4.68 -6.00
C PHE A 153 -16.96 -4.53 -5.27
N ASP A 154 -17.99 -4.11 -5.97
CA ASP A 154 -19.36 -4.14 -5.47
C ASP A 154 -19.89 -5.59 -5.58
N LEU A 155 -19.73 -6.36 -4.49
CA LEU A 155 -20.14 -7.77 -4.45
C LEU A 155 -21.65 -7.97 -4.62
N SER A 156 -22.44 -6.89 -4.48
CA SER A 156 -23.90 -6.93 -4.72
C SER A 156 -24.27 -6.70 -6.19
N SER A 157 -23.32 -6.35 -7.05
CA SER A 157 -23.57 -6.11 -8.45
C SER A 157 -23.88 -7.42 -9.20
N PRO A 158 -25.04 -7.55 -9.86
CA PRO A 158 -25.37 -8.73 -10.64
C PRO A 158 -24.48 -8.90 -11.89
N LYS A 159 -23.73 -7.86 -12.26
CA LYS A 159 -22.78 -7.89 -13.36
C LYS A 159 -21.44 -8.53 -12.97
N LEU A 160 -21.10 -8.56 -11.68
CA LEU A 160 -19.80 -9.05 -11.25
C LEU A 160 -19.49 -10.47 -11.75
N PRO A 161 -20.37 -11.48 -11.57
CA PRO A 161 -20.13 -12.84 -12.06
C PRO A 161 -20.18 -12.98 -13.58
N GLN A 162 -20.69 -11.97 -14.30
CA GLN A 162 -20.70 -11.96 -15.75
C GLN A 162 -19.38 -11.42 -16.33
N ILE A 163 -18.64 -10.63 -15.55
CA ILE A 163 -17.44 -9.90 -15.97
C ILE A 163 -16.18 -10.58 -15.47
N LEU A 164 -16.19 -11.07 -14.21
CA LEU A 164 -15.05 -11.69 -13.54
C LEU A 164 -15.37 -13.10 -13.06
N ASN A 165 -14.35 -13.96 -13.05
CA ASN A 165 -14.46 -15.29 -12.47
C ASN A 165 -14.51 -15.18 -10.93
N ILE A 166 -15.67 -15.52 -10.36
CA ILE A 166 -15.89 -15.39 -8.90
C ILE A 166 -15.00 -16.35 -8.11
N ASP A 167 -14.73 -17.55 -8.63
CA ASP A 167 -13.92 -18.56 -7.94
C ASP A 167 -12.45 -18.13 -7.81
N GLU A 168 -11.98 -17.31 -8.73
CA GLU A 168 -10.62 -16.76 -8.73
C GLU A 168 -10.52 -15.37 -8.08
N LEU A 169 -11.65 -14.73 -7.80
CA LEU A 169 -11.69 -13.32 -7.39
C LEU A 169 -10.82 -13.05 -6.17
N GLN A 170 -10.89 -13.91 -5.14
CA GLN A 170 -10.10 -13.73 -3.92
C GLN A 170 -8.59 -13.88 -4.16
N SER A 171 -8.18 -14.84 -4.97
CA SER A 171 -6.76 -15.09 -5.25
C SER A 171 -6.14 -14.04 -6.16
N HIS A 172 -6.96 -13.33 -6.95
CA HIS A 172 -6.52 -12.34 -7.93
C HIS A 172 -6.74 -10.90 -7.49
N THR A 173 -7.15 -10.67 -6.24
CA THR A 173 -7.27 -9.31 -5.67
C THR A 173 -6.08 -8.99 -4.78
N PHE A 174 -5.74 -7.71 -4.72
CA PHE A 174 -4.58 -7.22 -3.98
C PHE A 174 -4.78 -5.79 -3.48
N CYS A 175 -3.95 -5.40 -2.51
CA CYS A 175 -3.87 -4.02 -2.02
C CYS A 175 -3.09 -3.15 -3.00
N ALA A 176 -3.65 -2.00 -3.40
CA ALA A 176 -2.97 -1.06 -4.29
C ALA A 176 -1.77 -0.35 -3.65
N GLY A 177 -1.55 -0.51 -2.35
CA GLY A 177 -0.41 0.04 -1.63
C GLY A 177 0.90 -0.74 -1.80
N TRP A 178 0.83 -1.97 -2.35
CA TRP A 178 1.99 -2.78 -2.66
C TRP A 178 1.70 -3.78 -3.78
N PHE A 179 2.48 -3.77 -4.83
CA PHE A 179 2.45 -4.76 -5.91
C PHE A 179 3.78 -4.77 -6.68
N ALA A 180 4.03 -5.83 -7.41
CA ALA A 180 5.15 -5.89 -8.34
C ALA A 180 4.65 -6.23 -9.75
N SER A 181 5.29 -5.66 -10.76
CA SER A 181 4.90 -5.85 -12.16
C SER A 181 6.07 -5.70 -13.12
N LYS A 182 5.88 -6.21 -14.33
CA LYS A 182 6.71 -5.87 -15.50
C LYS A 182 6.21 -4.56 -16.13
N ALA A 183 7.13 -3.81 -16.75
CA ALA A 183 6.77 -2.70 -17.61
C ALA A 183 5.89 -3.16 -18.78
N GLY A 184 5.03 -2.27 -19.26
CA GLY A 184 4.17 -2.54 -20.42
C GLY A 184 2.95 -3.44 -20.18
N VAL A 185 2.78 -3.99 -18.98
CA VAL A 185 1.60 -4.79 -18.57
C VAL A 185 0.32 -3.95 -18.71
N LEU A 186 0.35 -2.73 -18.19
CA LEU A 186 -0.66 -1.73 -18.50
C LEU A 186 -0.03 -0.70 -19.44
N ASN A 187 -0.58 -0.55 -20.63
CA ASN A 187 -0.08 0.39 -21.63
C ASN A 187 -1.20 1.27 -22.20
N ARG A 188 -0.81 2.43 -22.72
CA ARG A 188 -1.74 3.44 -23.22
C ARG A 188 -2.63 2.93 -24.36
N ASN A 189 -2.14 2.01 -25.18
CA ASN A 189 -2.90 1.48 -26.30
C ASN A 189 -4.11 0.64 -25.87
N ASN A 190 -4.03 0.01 -24.69
CA ASN A 190 -5.14 -0.81 -24.16
C ASN A 190 -6.16 0.03 -23.37
N CYS A 191 -5.83 1.26 -23.02
CA CYS A 191 -6.69 2.11 -22.20
C CYS A 191 -8.02 2.45 -22.85
N SER A 192 -8.05 2.71 -24.17
CA SER A 192 -9.30 2.98 -24.90
C SER A 192 -10.25 1.80 -24.85
N GLN A 193 -9.76 0.59 -25.06
CA GLN A 193 -10.58 -0.63 -24.99
C GLN A 193 -11.15 -0.87 -23.59
N LEU A 194 -10.38 -0.54 -22.55
CA LEU A 194 -10.84 -0.65 -21.16
C LEU A 194 -11.93 0.40 -20.86
N ILE A 195 -11.79 1.62 -21.36
CA ILE A 195 -12.82 2.66 -21.25
C ILE A 195 -14.10 2.24 -21.98
N ASP A 196 -14.02 1.63 -23.15
CA ASP A 196 -15.18 1.13 -23.89
C ASP A 196 -15.95 0.08 -23.08
N LYS A 197 -15.25 -0.86 -22.44
CA LYS A 197 -15.84 -1.87 -21.55
C LYS A 197 -16.52 -1.21 -20.33
N LEU A 198 -15.85 -0.26 -19.69
CA LEU A 198 -16.40 0.47 -18.56
C LEU A 198 -17.64 1.27 -18.95
N THR A 199 -17.62 1.91 -20.12
CA THR A 199 -18.77 2.64 -20.69
C THR A 199 -19.95 1.70 -21.00
N SER A 200 -19.68 0.46 -21.41
CA SER A 200 -20.72 -0.55 -21.64
C SER A 200 -21.33 -1.12 -20.35
N GLY A 201 -20.87 -0.62 -19.19
CA GLY A 201 -21.46 -0.92 -17.88
C GLY A 201 -20.59 -1.79 -16.95
N GLU A 202 -19.37 -2.17 -17.35
CA GLU A 202 -18.47 -2.89 -16.45
C GLU A 202 -18.05 -2.03 -15.23
N ALA A 203 -18.12 -0.70 -15.32
CA ALA A 203 -17.83 0.19 -14.21
C ALA A 203 -18.64 -0.10 -12.92
N GLU A 204 -19.86 -0.66 -13.09
CA GLU A 204 -20.76 -0.94 -11.97
C GLU A 204 -20.24 -2.01 -10.99
N ILE A 205 -19.21 -2.77 -11.37
CA ILE A 205 -18.60 -3.75 -10.46
C ILE A 205 -17.56 -3.14 -9.53
N MET A 206 -17.09 -1.90 -9.80
CA MET A 206 -16.09 -1.25 -8.96
C MET A 206 -16.70 -0.69 -7.66
N SER A 207 -16.00 -0.86 -6.55
CA SER A 207 -16.42 -0.32 -5.26
C SER A 207 -16.26 1.20 -5.19
N LEU A 208 -17.20 1.88 -4.51
CA LEU A 208 -17.15 3.33 -4.30
C LEU A 208 -16.22 3.77 -3.16
N ARG A 209 -15.61 2.82 -2.43
CA ARG A 209 -14.85 3.11 -1.20
C ARG A 209 -13.40 3.51 -1.46
N GLY A 210 -12.76 2.89 -2.44
CA GLY A 210 -11.35 3.14 -2.71
C GLY A 210 -11.11 3.30 -4.20
N ALA A 211 -11.09 4.52 -4.70
CA ALA A 211 -11.04 4.81 -6.11
C ALA A 211 -9.85 4.16 -6.84
N ASP A 212 -8.62 4.36 -6.35
CA ASP A 212 -7.42 3.75 -6.93
C ASP A 212 -7.38 2.23 -6.74
N GLN A 213 -7.75 1.75 -5.56
CA GLN A 213 -7.81 0.33 -5.22
C GLN A 213 -8.72 -0.45 -6.18
N SER A 214 -9.94 0.05 -6.42
CA SER A 214 -10.90 -0.59 -7.29
C SER A 214 -10.48 -0.54 -8.75
N LEU A 215 -9.99 0.61 -9.21
CA LEU A 215 -9.53 0.78 -10.58
C LEU A 215 -8.37 -0.14 -10.91
N LEU A 216 -7.33 -0.17 -10.07
CA LEU A 216 -6.14 -0.97 -10.34
C LEU A 216 -6.46 -2.47 -10.39
N ASN A 217 -7.28 -2.97 -9.47
CA ASN A 217 -7.72 -4.36 -9.48
C ASN A 217 -8.57 -4.70 -10.71
N TYR A 218 -9.45 -3.77 -11.15
CA TYR A 218 -10.22 -3.93 -12.39
C TYR A 218 -9.29 -4.02 -13.61
N LEU A 219 -8.31 -3.11 -13.72
CA LEU A 219 -7.37 -3.09 -14.84
C LEU A 219 -6.60 -4.39 -14.93
N VAL A 220 -6.07 -4.89 -13.82
CA VAL A 220 -5.34 -6.17 -13.75
C VAL A 220 -6.26 -7.34 -14.15
N ALA A 221 -7.44 -7.44 -13.57
CA ALA A 221 -8.38 -8.51 -13.85
C ALA A 221 -8.85 -8.54 -15.32
N ARG A 222 -8.85 -7.38 -16.02
CA ARG A 222 -9.30 -7.27 -17.42
C ARG A 222 -8.15 -7.30 -18.44
N SER A 223 -6.89 -7.31 -18.02
CA SER A 223 -5.70 -7.21 -18.90
C SER A 223 -5.15 -8.54 -19.40
N LYS A 224 -5.73 -9.69 -19.02
CA LYS A 224 -5.29 -11.04 -19.44
C LYS A 224 -3.79 -11.28 -19.19
N ILE A 225 -3.30 -10.86 -18.05
CA ILE A 225 -1.91 -11.02 -17.61
C ILE A 225 -1.76 -12.24 -16.70
N SER A 226 -0.55 -12.80 -16.65
CA SER A 226 -0.24 -13.83 -15.68
C SER A 226 -0.06 -13.21 -14.29
N PHE A 227 -0.86 -13.67 -13.31
CA PHE A 227 -0.94 -13.12 -11.96
C PHE A 227 -0.52 -14.15 -10.91
N TYR A 228 0.29 -13.76 -9.95
CA TYR A 228 0.68 -14.58 -8.82
C TYR A 228 0.48 -13.82 -7.49
N ASN A 229 -0.20 -14.47 -6.53
CA ASN A 229 -0.33 -13.96 -5.18
C ASN A 229 0.30 -14.94 -4.19
N PHE A 230 1.37 -14.53 -3.51
CA PHE A 230 2.05 -15.35 -2.51
C PHE A 230 1.12 -15.86 -1.42
N ALA A 231 0.08 -15.09 -1.05
CA ALA A 231 -0.90 -15.49 -0.04
C ALA A 231 -1.69 -16.76 -0.43
N TYR A 232 -1.76 -17.07 -1.72
CA TYR A 232 -2.46 -18.24 -2.25
C TYR A 232 -1.52 -19.28 -2.86
N GLY A 233 -0.42 -18.85 -3.44
CA GLY A 233 0.55 -19.74 -4.06
C GLY A 233 1.40 -20.51 -3.04
N GLN A 234 1.79 -19.86 -1.95
CA GLN A 234 2.62 -20.42 -0.88
C GLN A 234 2.16 -19.92 0.50
N PRO A 235 0.90 -20.19 0.90
CA PRO A 235 0.29 -19.59 2.08
C PRO A 235 1.02 -19.91 3.39
N GLU A 236 1.73 -21.04 3.47
CA GLU A 236 2.53 -21.43 4.63
C GLU A 236 3.85 -20.67 4.75
N GLN A 237 4.31 -20.03 3.67
CA GLN A 237 5.57 -19.29 3.64
C GLN A 237 5.37 -17.78 3.74
N VAL A 238 4.18 -17.30 3.43
CA VAL A 238 3.89 -15.86 3.42
C VAL A 238 3.58 -15.36 4.83
N THR A 239 4.00 -14.12 5.11
CA THR A 239 3.72 -13.42 6.38
C THR A 239 2.55 -12.47 6.23
N GLY A 240 1.96 -12.06 7.34
CA GLY A 240 1.13 -10.86 7.36
C GLY A 240 1.94 -9.61 6.99
N ASN A 241 1.23 -8.54 6.61
CA ASN A 241 1.84 -7.26 6.26
C ASN A 241 1.11 -6.06 6.88
N HIS A 242 -0.06 -6.26 7.46
CA HIS A 242 -0.89 -5.19 7.98
C HIS A 242 -0.59 -4.93 9.46
N TRP A 243 -0.45 -3.67 9.85
CA TRP A 243 -0.11 -3.24 11.20
C TRP A 243 -1.03 -3.76 12.32
N SER A 244 -2.27 -4.17 12.02
CA SER A 244 -3.19 -4.71 13.03
C SER A 244 -2.88 -6.14 13.44
N SER A 245 -1.99 -6.82 12.72
CA SER A 245 -1.52 -8.15 13.11
C SER A 245 -0.51 -8.04 14.26
N GLN A 246 -0.42 -9.11 15.07
CA GLN A 246 0.59 -9.20 16.12
C GLN A 246 1.85 -9.84 15.54
N PHE A 247 2.92 -9.06 15.49
CA PHE A 247 4.24 -9.49 15.06
C PHE A 247 5.22 -9.41 16.23
N ASP A 248 6.16 -10.36 16.28
CA ASP A 248 7.29 -10.29 17.18
C ASP A 248 8.29 -9.24 16.68
N VAL A 249 8.89 -8.47 17.59
CA VAL A 249 9.92 -7.47 17.28
C VAL A 249 11.26 -8.02 17.76
N ILE A 250 12.22 -8.18 16.85
CA ILE A 250 13.59 -8.62 17.15
C ILE A 250 14.55 -7.70 16.41
N ASP A 251 15.36 -6.93 17.13
CA ASP A 251 16.33 -5.98 16.58
C ASP A 251 15.72 -5.03 15.52
N ASP A 252 14.57 -4.41 15.88
CA ASP A 252 13.81 -3.49 15.04
C ASP A 252 13.24 -4.11 13.75
N VAL A 253 13.26 -5.44 13.60
CA VAL A 253 12.67 -6.21 12.51
C VAL A 253 11.45 -6.97 13.01
N LEU A 254 10.42 -7.05 12.16
CA LEU A 254 9.16 -7.72 12.48
C LEU A 254 9.14 -9.16 11.97
N TYR A 255 8.58 -10.07 12.79
CA TYR A 255 8.44 -11.49 12.50
C TYR A 255 7.00 -11.94 12.72
N ASP A 256 6.46 -12.69 11.77
CA ASP A 256 5.17 -13.38 11.88
C ASP A 256 5.40 -14.88 12.09
N LYS A 257 5.09 -15.38 13.30
CA LYS A 257 5.28 -16.80 13.68
C LYS A 257 6.72 -17.30 13.39
N GLY A 258 7.70 -16.49 13.75
CA GLY A 258 9.12 -16.79 13.56
C GLY A 258 9.66 -16.54 12.15
N ARG A 259 8.84 -16.06 11.21
CA ARG A 259 9.26 -15.67 9.85
C ARG A 259 9.38 -14.17 9.73
N ARG A 260 10.49 -13.70 9.19
CA ARG A 260 10.71 -12.28 8.91
C ARG A 260 9.68 -11.78 7.91
N LEU A 261 9.04 -10.65 8.18
CA LEU A 261 8.12 -10.01 7.26
C LEU A 261 8.85 -9.59 5.97
N THR A 262 8.11 -9.53 4.86
CA THR A 262 8.59 -8.82 3.67
C THR A 262 8.49 -7.32 3.89
N TYR A 263 7.33 -6.84 4.30
CA TYR A 263 7.08 -5.42 4.60
C TYR A 263 5.97 -5.28 5.64
N LEU A 264 5.93 -4.13 6.30
CA LEU A 264 4.81 -3.67 7.14
C LEU A 264 4.09 -2.54 6.42
N HIS A 265 2.74 -2.54 6.43
CA HIS A 265 1.91 -1.48 5.86
C HIS A 265 1.08 -0.79 6.95
N TYR A 266 1.29 0.51 7.12
CA TYR A 266 0.58 1.37 8.07
C TYR A 266 -0.77 1.89 7.53
N MET A 267 -1.39 1.16 6.64
CA MET A 267 -2.65 1.56 5.99
C MET A 267 -3.65 2.18 6.99
N SER A 268 -4.22 3.32 6.62
CA SER A 268 -5.17 4.08 7.44
C SER A 268 -4.59 4.74 8.70
N ILE A 269 -3.28 4.67 8.95
CA ILE A 269 -2.62 5.53 9.92
C ILE A 269 -2.39 6.89 9.25
N SER A 270 -3.04 7.94 9.73
CA SER A 270 -2.97 9.25 9.07
C SER A 270 -1.56 9.85 9.14
N ALA A 271 -1.13 10.52 8.06
CA ALA A 271 0.12 11.26 8.02
C ALA A 271 0.21 12.29 9.17
N ALA A 272 -0.91 12.89 9.58
CA ALA A 272 -0.95 13.82 10.69
C ALA A 272 -0.47 13.19 12.01
N LYS A 273 -0.84 11.93 12.31
CA LYS A 273 -0.35 11.22 13.51
C LYS A 273 1.16 10.98 13.46
N ILE A 274 1.67 10.61 12.30
CA ILE A 274 3.11 10.40 12.11
C ILE A 274 3.86 11.71 12.24
N ASN A 275 3.36 12.78 11.63
CA ASN A 275 3.99 14.11 11.73
C ASN A 275 3.99 14.63 13.18
N GLN A 276 2.92 14.40 13.94
CA GLN A 276 2.86 14.70 15.38
C GLN A 276 3.90 13.90 16.17
N LEU A 277 4.02 12.59 15.91
CA LEU A 277 5.02 11.73 16.53
C LEU A 277 6.44 12.24 16.25
N CYS A 278 6.73 12.57 14.98
CA CYS A 278 8.03 13.10 14.55
C CYS A 278 8.27 14.55 15.00
N ALA A 279 7.24 15.28 15.40
CA ALA A 279 7.36 16.57 16.10
C ALA A 279 7.62 16.44 17.61
N GLY A 280 7.68 15.22 18.15
CA GLY A 280 7.95 14.97 19.57
C GLY A 280 6.68 14.82 20.42
N GLU A 281 5.49 14.78 19.81
CA GLU A 281 4.26 14.49 20.55
C GLU A 281 4.21 12.99 20.89
N ASP A 282 3.72 12.65 22.08
CA ASP A 282 3.55 11.25 22.48
C ASP A 282 2.29 10.65 21.85
N VAL A 283 2.36 10.35 20.56
CA VAL A 283 1.28 9.73 19.78
C VAL A 283 1.50 8.22 19.71
N GLU A 284 0.46 7.45 19.93
CA GLU A 284 0.51 5.99 19.75
C GLU A 284 0.19 5.60 18.31
N ILE A 285 1.14 4.87 17.72
CA ILE A 285 0.96 4.11 16.49
C ILE A 285 1.42 2.67 16.72
N PRO A 286 0.92 1.70 15.97
CA PRO A 286 1.46 0.34 16.01
C PRO A 286 2.95 0.33 15.64
N TYR A 287 3.73 -0.51 16.33
CA TYR A 287 5.19 -0.65 16.09
C TYR A 287 5.92 0.70 16.06
N ARG A 288 5.55 1.60 16.97
CA ARG A 288 6.07 2.98 17.05
C ARG A 288 7.59 3.04 17.09
N ASP A 289 8.20 2.21 17.91
CA ASP A 289 9.64 2.24 18.10
C ASP A 289 10.38 1.74 16.85
N VAL A 290 9.84 0.74 16.16
CA VAL A 290 10.32 0.27 14.85
C VAL A 290 10.21 1.39 13.80
N PHE A 291 9.07 2.11 13.76
CA PHE A 291 8.93 3.25 12.86
C PHE A 291 9.96 4.35 13.14
N LEU A 292 10.13 4.73 14.41
CA LEU A 292 11.10 5.74 14.82
C LEU A 292 12.54 5.31 14.54
N HIS A 293 12.88 4.03 14.75
CA HIS A 293 14.18 3.48 14.37
C HIS A 293 14.48 3.75 12.89
N TYR A 294 13.61 3.31 11.98
CA TYR A 294 13.85 3.52 10.55
C TYR A 294 13.78 5.01 10.17
N ARG A 295 12.87 5.80 10.77
CA ARG A 295 12.77 7.24 10.47
C ARG A 295 14.05 8.01 10.77
N TYR A 296 14.73 7.66 11.86
CA TYR A 296 15.92 8.36 12.34
C TYR A 296 17.21 7.57 12.16
N LEU A 297 17.21 6.49 11.40
CA LEU A 297 18.35 5.58 11.23
C LEU A 297 19.61 6.31 10.78
N ASN A 298 19.50 7.22 9.80
CA ASN A 298 20.62 7.98 9.24
C ASN A 298 20.84 9.34 9.92
N SER A 299 20.02 9.71 10.91
CA SER A 299 20.09 10.99 11.62
C SER A 299 19.56 10.86 13.06
N PRO A 300 20.12 9.94 13.88
CA PRO A 300 19.60 9.61 15.20
C PRO A 300 19.60 10.82 16.16
N GLU A 301 20.51 11.78 15.96
CA GLU A 301 20.60 13.02 16.74
C GLU A 301 19.39 13.96 16.52
N THR A 302 18.67 13.80 15.43
CA THR A 302 17.47 14.59 15.11
C THR A 302 16.19 14.00 15.69
N GLN A 303 16.25 12.79 16.27
CA GLN A 303 15.07 12.16 16.87
C GLN A 303 14.58 12.98 18.08
N PRO A 304 13.33 13.45 18.06
CA PRO A 304 12.81 14.25 19.14
C PRO A 304 12.63 13.43 20.43
N LYS A 305 12.87 14.06 21.55
CA LYS A 305 12.43 13.49 22.83
C LYS A 305 10.91 13.58 22.90
N LEU A 306 10.25 12.44 23.02
CA LEU A 306 8.80 12.41 23.13
C LEU A 306 8.34 13.12 24.41
N ALA A 307 7.34 13.97 24.30
CA ALA A 307 6.73 14.63 25.43
C ALA A 307 6.19 13.58 26.41
N ASN A 308 6.40 13.83 27.73
CA ASN A 308 5.84 12.94 28.74
C ASN A 308 4.30 12.96 28.64
N PRO A 309 3.65 11.81 28.51
CA PRO A 309 2.20 11.77 28.43
C PRO A 309 1.58 12.31 29.71
N ASN A 310 0.53 13.12 29.58
CA ASN A 310 -0.26 13.60 30.69
C ASN A 310 -0.76 12.38 31.54
N LEU A 311 -0.84 12.56 32.85
CA LEU A 311 -1.23 11.50 33.80
C LEU A 311 -2.54 10.79 33.41
N LEU A 312 -3.51 11.52 32.85
CA LEU A 312 -4.77 10.99 32.34
C LEU A 312 -4.56 10.05 31.13
N VAL A 313 -3.67 10.41 30.22
CA VAL A 313 -3.33 9.58 29.04
C VAL A 313 -2.59 8.32 29.48
N ARG A 314 -1.68 8.42 30.47
CA ARG A 314 -1.02 7.24 31.08
C ARG A 314 -2.02 6.27 31.70
N LEU A 315 -2.98 6.79 32.47
CA LEU A 315 -4.04 5.98 33.07
C LEU A 315 -4.93 5.31 32.02
N GLN A 316 -5.33 6.03 30.99
CA GLN A 316 -6.12 5.46 29.88
C GLN A 316 -5.37 4.36 29.11
N ARG A 317 -4.05 4.54 28.88
CA ARG A 317 -3.19 3.52 28.24
C ARG A 317 -3.08 2.27 29.10
N ASN A 318 -2.84 2.44 30.40
CA ASN A 318 -2.78 1.32 31.35
C ASN A 318 -4.10 0.56 31.44
N LEU A 319 -5.24 1.25 31.38
CA LEU A 319 -6.57 0.63 31.38
C LEU A 319 -6.84 -0.14 30.07
N LYS A 320 -6.42 0.40 28.91
CA LYS A 320 -6.52 -0.31 27.64
C LYS A 320 -5.64 -1.55 27.58
N SER A 321 -4.36 -1.43 27.98
CA SER A 321 -3.46 -2.58 28.02
C SER A 321 -3.97 -3.67 28.99
N TRP A 322 -4.50 -3.29 30.14
CA TRP A 322 -5.10 -4.20 31.10
C TRP A 322 -6.38 -4.85 30.56
N GLY A 323 -7.21 -4.11 29.86
CA GLY A 323 -8.42 -4.61 29.16
C GLY A 323 -8.09 -5.62 28.07
N ILE A 324 -7.09 -5.35 27.24
CA ILE A 324 -6.63 -6.24 26.17
C ILE A 324 -6.01 -7.53 26.76
N GLN A 325 -5.17 -7.43 27.79
CA GLN A 325 -4.63 -8.60 28.49
C GLN A 325 -5.73 -9.46 29.11
N LYS A 326 -6.76 -8.84 29.67
CA LYS A 326 -7.89 -9.57 30.28
C LYS A 326 -8.74 -10.31 29.23
N VAL A 327 -8.97 -9.70 28.06
CA VAL A 327 -9.68 -10.31 26.94
C VAL A 327 -8.86 -11.46 26.37
N ASN A 328 -7.56 -11.29 26.16
CA ASN A 328 -6.67 -12.33 25.66
C ASN A 328 -6.56 -13.52 26.63
N ASN A 329 -6.49 -13.27 27.93
CA ASN A 329 -6.50 -14.31 28.95
C ASN A 329 -7.83 -15.08 29.02
N ILE A 330 -8.96 -14.41 28.77
CA ILE A 330 -10.28 -15.08 28.70
C ILE A 330 -10.38 -15.92 27.44
N GLN A 331 -9.94 -15.43 26.29
CA GLN A 331 -9.93 -16.20 25.04
C GLN A 331 -9.01 -17.41 25.11
N PHE A 332 -7.83 -17.26 25.73
CA PHE A 332 -6.90 -18.37 25.97
C PHE A 332 -7.50 -19.43 26.89
N LYS A 333 -8.19 -19.03 27.98
CA LYS A 333 -8.88 -19.96 28.88
C LYS A 333 -10.07 -20.65 28.22
N LEU A 334 -10.82 -19.97 27.36
CA LEU A 334 -11.93 -20.56 26.60
C LEU A 334 -11.43 -21.57 25.55
N ARG A 335 -10.35 -21.27 24.84
CA ARG A 335 -9.73 -22.24 23.91
C ARG A 335 -9.31 -23.53 24.62
N ASN A 336 -8.62 -23.43 25.76
CA ASN A 336 -8.18 -24.59 26.53
C ASN A 336 -9.31 -25.35 27.25
N PHE A 337 -10.53 -24.80 27.29
CA PHE A 337 -11.71 -25.47 27.84
C PHE A 337 -12.45 -26.31 26.79
N TRP A 338 -12.34 -25.95 25.49
CA TRP A 338 -12.95 -26.70 24.38
C TRP A 338 -12.04 -27.76 23.77
N ASP A 339 -10.73 -27.77 24.11
CA ASP A 339 -9.74 -28.77 23.67
C ASP A 339 -9.55 -29.90 24.70
N LYS A 340 -10.41 -29.97 25.73
CA LYS A 340 -10.54 -31.09 26.68
C LYS A 340 -11.90 -31.78 26.51
#